data_3594e8c084aaf432426b1aa5fb59ff4f
#
_entry.id   3594e8c084aaf432426b1aa5fb59ff4f
#
_cell.length_a   1.000
_cell.length_b   1.000
_cell.length_c   1.000
_cell.angle_alpha   90.00
_cell.angle_beta   90.00
_cell.angle_gamma   90.00
#
_symmetry.space_group_name_H-M   'P 1'
#
loop_
_entity.id
_entity.type
_entity.pdbx_description
1 polymer ?
#
loop_
_entity_poly.entity_id
_entity_poly.type
_entity_poly.pdbx_seq_one_letter_code
_entity_poly.pdbx_strand_id
1 'polypeptide(L)'
;MNFYPAIDLKEGQCVRLQRGDLDTAIVYNDNPIAQAKIFQEAGCHWLHVVDLDGAVSGSKKNVKTIEEIRSSTSLKIQVGGGIRSLKEIEFWKSKGVDRVILGTLAVSNPSVVQEACRLFDGILIALDSRSNKVATAGWKTTSNKNTLDLAKSFEDCGVDAIIFTDIDRDGLMKGLNSDATKRLSDSVSIPVIGSGGINGPENLENVKKNIPNLEGVIAGKAIYTGALRIEEALRILKD
;
A
#
# COMPACT_ATOMS: atom_id res chain seq x y z
N MET A 1 5.72 -3.36 15.01
CA MET A 1 5.52 -3.43 13.53
C MET A 1 4.04 -3.23 13.22
N ASN A 2 3.66 -2.29 12.32
CA ASN A 2 2.25 -2.01 12.01
C ASN A 2 1.65 -3.07 11.05
N PHE A 3 0.35 -3.29 11.19
CA PHE A 3 -0.43 -4.12 10.29
C PHE A 3 -1.38 -3.24 9.46
N TYR A 4 -1.33 -3.39 8.15
CA TYR A 4 -2.13 -2.64 7.19
C TYR A 4 -3.06 -3.60 6.42
N PRO A 5 -4.29 -3.83 6.91
CA PRO A 5 -5.28 -4.53 6.09
C PRO A 5 -5.60 -3.66 4.87
N ALA A 6 -5.75 -4.30 3.72
CA ALA A 6 -5.92 -3.57 2.47
C ALA A 6 -7.31 -3.73 1.86
N ILE A 7 -7.84 -2.63 1.34
CA ILE A 7 -9.04 -2.56 0.49
C ILE A 7 -8.61 -2.00 -0.87
N ASP A 8 -8.79 -2.80 -1.93
CA ASP A 8 -8.71 -2.33 -3.31
C ASP A 8 -10.13 -2.00 -3.76
N LEU A 9 -10.35 -0.75 -4.17
CA LEU A 9 -11.64 -0.25 -4.63
C LEU A 9 -11.73 -0.25 -6.15
N LYS A 10 -12.72 -0.94 -6.69
CA LYS A 10 -13.13 -0.88 -8.09
C LYS A 10 -14.65 -0.72 -8.15
N GLU A 11 -15.12 0.35 -8.79
CA GLU A 11 -16.54 0.65 -8.94
C GLU A 11 -17.32 0.63 -7.62
N GLY A 12 -16.69 1.11 -6.53
CA GLY A 12 -17.28 1.17 -5.19
C GLY A 12 -17.28 -0.14 -4.42
N GLN A 13 -16.65 -1.20 -4.91
CA GLN A 13 -16.59 -2.52 -4.28
C GLN A 13 -15.18 -2.87 -3.83
N CYS A 14 -15.06 -3.74 -2.81
CA CYS A 14 -13.81 -4.34 -2.40
C CYS A 14 -13.46 -5.49 -3.34
N VAL A 15 -12.37 -5.35 -4.07
CA VAL A 15 -11.89 -6.38 -5.00
C VAL A 15 -10.49 -6.84 -4.65
N ARG A 16 -10.06 -7.95 -5.25
CA ARG A 16 -8.67 -8.38 -5.29
C ARG A 16 -8.29 -8.80 -6.69
N LEU A 17 -7.08 -8.42 -7.07
CA LEU A 17 -6.47 -8.74 -8.35
C LEU A 17 -5.40 -9.82 -8.18
N GLN A 18 -4.98 -10.44 -9.27
CA GLN A 18 -3.77 -11.25 -9.34
C GLN A 18 -2.73 -10.48 -10.15
N ARG A 19 -1.58 -10.18 -9.53
CA ARG A 19 -0.49 -9.39 -10.14
C ARG A 19 -0.93 -8.05 -10.73
N GLY A 20 -1.98 -7.45 -10.14
CA GLY A 20 -2.53 -6.18 -10.61
C GLY A 20 -3.35 -6.23 -11.91
N ASP A 21 -3.66 -7.43 -12.41
CA ASP A 21 -4.45 -7.62 -13.61
C ASP A 21 -5.94 -7.39 -13.31
N LEU A 22 -6.51 -6.33 -13.90
CA LEU A 22 -7.89 -5.89 -13.69
C LEU A 22 -8.93 -6.89 -14.19
N ASP A 23 -8.58 -7.72 -15.17
CA ASP A 23 -9.46 -8.76 -15.72
C ASP A 23 -9.60 -9.95 -14.75
N THR A 24 -8.70 -10.05 -13.76
CA THR A 24 -8.75 -11.04 -12.69
C THR A 24 -9.48 -10.57 -11.44
N ALA A 25 -10.18 -9.44 -11.50
CA ALA A 25 -10.85 -8.85 -10.36
C ALA A 25 -11.93 -9.79 -9.80
N ILE A 26 -11.80 -10.13 -8.52
CA ILE A 26 -12.79 -10.88 -7.76
C ILE A 26 -13.35 -9.94 -6.70
N VAL A 27 -14.68 -9.78 -6.66
CA VAL A 27 -15.37 -9.03 -5.60
C VAL A 27 -15.45 -9.90 -4.36
N TYR A 28 -14.94 -9.40 -3.24
CA TYR A 28 -14.98 -10.06 -1.95
C TYR A 28 -16.01 -9.44 -1.00
N ASN A 29 -16.29 -8.15 -1.18
CA ASN A 29 -17.30 -7.44 -0.39
C ASN A 29 -17.84 -6.26 -1.24
N ASP A 30 -19.15 -6.15 -1.34
CA ASP A 30 -19.82 -5.06 -2.04
C ASP A 30 -20.00 -3.80 -1.16
N ASN A 31 -19.67 -3.91 0.13
CA ASN A 31 -19.75 -2.81 1.09
C ASN A 31 -18.39 -2.52 1.75
N PRO A 32 -17.57 -1.62 1.15
CA PRO A 32 -16.26 -1.25 1.70
C PRO A 32 -16.30 -0.60 3.08
N ILE A 33 -17.40 0.09 3.42
CA ILE A 33 -17.57 0.72 4.72
C ILE A 33 -17.74 -0.36 5.80
N ALA A 34 -18.57 -1.36 5.54
CA ALA A 34 -18.73 -2.50 6.45
C ALA A 34 -17.41 -3.26 6.60
N GLN A 35 -16.65 -3.43 5.51
CA GLN A 35 -15.33 -4.08 5.55
C GLN A 35 -14.34 -3.30 6.42
N ALA A 36 -14.30 -1.99 6.30
CA ALA A 36 -13.42 -1.15 7.11
C ALA A 36 -13.80 -1.22 8.60
N LYS A 37 -15.10 -1.26 8.94
CA LYS A 37 -15.58 -1.46 10.32
C LYS A 37 -15.13 -2.81 10.88
N ILE A 38 -15.21 -3.89 10.11
CA ILE A 38 -14.72 -5.21 10.52
C ILE A 38 -13.22 -5.13 10.87
N PHE A 39 -12.42 -4.42 10.08
CA PHE A 39 -11.00 -4.23 10.37
C PHE A 39 -10.77 -3.42 11.65
N GLN A 40 -11.54 -2.36 11.86
CA GLN A 40 -11.48 -1.58 13.10
C GLN A 40 -11.87 -2.40 14.32
N GLU A 41 -12.97 -3.13 14.26
CA GLU A 41 -13.49 -3.97 15.34
C GLU A 41 -12.51 -5.10 15.72
N ALA A 42 -11.77 -5.62 14.74
CA ALA A 42 -10.68 -6.57 14.96
C ALA A 42 -9.42 -5.95 15.59
N GLY A 43 -9.39 -4.62 15.80
CA GLY A 43 -8.30 -3.90 16.49
C GLY A 43 -7.25 -3.28 15.57
N CYS A 44 -7.49 -3.18 14.27
CA CYS A 44 -6.59 -2.46 13.37
C CYS A 44 -6.59 -0.95 13.67
N HIS A 45 -5.43 -0.32 13.53
CA HIS A 45 -5.27 1.13 13.63
C HIS A 45 -5.16 1.81 12.27
N TRP A 46 -4.70 1.09 11.26
CA TRP A 46 -4.48 1.55 9.91
C TRP A 46 -5.37 0.83 8.91
N LEU A 47 -5.64 1.51 7.79
CA LEU A 47 -6.25 0.94 6.59
C LEU A 47 -5.44 1.39 5.36
N HIS A 48 -5.05 0.43 4.54
CA HIS A 48 -4.46 0.69 3.22
C HIS A 48 -5.55 0.62 2.15
N VAL A 49 -5.73 1.70 1.39
CA VAL A 49 -6.75 1.80 0.33
C VAL A 49 -6.09 2.06 -1.01
N VAL A 50 -6.45 1.29 -2.01
CA VAL A 50 -6.05 1.53 -3.41
C VAL A 50 -7.28 1.85 -4.25
N ASP A 51 -7.34 3.05 -4.83
CA ASP A 51 -8.35 3.43 -5.82
C ASP A 51 -7.92 2.92 -7.21
N LEU A 52 -8.40 1.76 -7.61
CA LEU A 52 -8.07 1.14 -8.89
C LEU A 52 -8.64 1.91 -10.08
N ASP A 53 -9.83 2.49 -9.96
CA ASP A 53 -10.42 3.34 -11.01
C ASP A 53 -9.58 4.59 -11.22
N GLY A 54 -9.12 5.21 -10.12
CA GLY A 54 -8.20 6.34 -10.15
C GLY A 54 -6.85 5.98 -10.78
N ALA A 55 -6.31 4.82 -10.44
CA ALA A 55 -5.03 4.34 -10.97
C ALA A 55 -5.06 4.19 -12.50
N VAL A 56 -6.16 3.70 -13.06
CA VAL A 56 -6.32 3.43 -14.50
C VAL A 56 -6.70 4.67 -15.27
N SER A 57 -7.75 5.35 -14.88
CA SER A 57 -8.39 6.42 -15.67
C SER A 57 -8.26 7.82 -15.07
N GLY A 58 -7.71 7.95 -13.86
CA GLY A 58 -7.79 9.20 -13.09
C GLY A 58 -9.20 9.53 -12.62
N SER A 59 -10.12 8.55 -12.69
CA SER A 59 -11.51 8.70 -12.26
C SER A 59 -11.60 8.95 -10.76
N LYS A 60 -12.56 9.74 -10.32
CA LYS A 60 -12.85 9.99 -8.90
C LYS A 60 -14.07 9.20 -8.41
N LYS A 61 -14.37 8.05 -9.00
CA LYS A 61 -15.55 7.24 -8.66
C LYS A 61 -15.57 6.79 -7.19
N ASN A 62 -14.42 6.44 -6.64
CA ASN A 62 -14.32 5.90 -5.28
C ASN A 62 -14.12 6.96 -4.19
N VAL A 63 -14.04 8.26 -4.53
CA VAL A 63 -13.83 9.33 -3.54
C VAL A 63 -14.90 9.31 -2.47
N LYS A 64 -16.19 9.23 -2.85
CA LYS A 64 -17.30 9.19 -1.90
C LYS A 64 -17.21 8.00 -0.95
N THR A 65 -16.86 6.83 -1.47
CA THR A 65 -16.65 5.62 -0.65
C THR A 65 -15.54 5.80 0.38
N ILE A 66 -14.41 6.42 -0.02
CA ILE A 66 -13.29 6.69 0.89
C ILE A 66 -13.68 7.72 1.96
N GLU A 67 -14.43 8.78 1.60
CA GLU A 67 -14.98 9.75 2.56
C GLU A 67 -15.93 9.09 3.57
N GLU A 68 -16.78 8.17 3.10
CA GLU A 68 -17.69 7.42 3.95
C GLU A 68 -16.93 6.46 4.90
N ILE A 69 -15.88 5.78 4.45
CA ILE A 69 -14.99 5.00 5.30
C ILE A 69 -14.36 5.91 6.37
N ARG A 70 -13.82 7.07 5.96
CA ARG A 70 -13.19 8.03 6.87
C ARG A 70 -14.14 8.54 7.95
N SER A 71 -15.38 8.86 7.58
CA SER A 71 -16.38 9.37 8.53
C SER A 71 -17.00 8.28 9.43
N SER A 72 -16.94 7.02 9.00
CA SER A 72 -17.56 5.87 9.69
C SER A 72 -16.60 5.09 10.58
N THR A 73 -15.29 5.38 10.52
CA THR A 73 -14.27 4.68 11.29
C THR A 73 -13.24 5.65 11.88
N SER A 74 -12.52 5.21 12.93
CA SER A 74 -11.37 5.93 13.49
C SER A 74 -10.04 5.45 12.92
N LEU A 75 -10.04 4.59 11.90
CA LEU A 75 -8.84 4.09 11.26
C LEU A 75 -8.04 5.24 10.64
N LYS A 76 -6.73 5.21 10.81
CA LYS A 76 -5.83 6.02 9.98
C LYS A 76 -5.80 5.43 8.58
N ILE A 77 -5.95 6.28 7.57
CA ILE A 77 -6.11 5.85 6.18
C ILE A 77 -4.90 6.29 5.36
N GLN A 78 -4.29 5.34 4.66
CA GLN A 78 -3.33 5.63 3.59
C GLN A 78 -3.94 5.28 2.23
N VAL A 79 -3.97 6.24 1.29
CA VAL A 79 -4.61 6.11 -0.02
C VAL A 79 -3.61 6.19 -1.15
N GLY A 80 -3.69 5.23 -2.07
CA GLY A 80 -2.99 5.23 -3.35
C GLY A 80 -3.96 5.06 -4.53
N GLY A 81 -3.45 5.24 -5.74
CA GLY A 81 -4.22 5.09 -6.97
C GLY A 81 -4.49 6.41 -7.69
N GLY A 82 -3.77 6.63 -8.80
CA GLY A 82 -4.02 7.73 -9.72
C GLY A 82 -3.59 9.12 -9.28
N ILE A 83 -2.85 9.27 -8.19
CA ILE A 83 -2.38 10.56 -7.66
C ILE A 83 -1.15 11.00 -8.45
N ARG A 84 -1.28 12.10 -9.22
CA ARG A 84 -0.29 12.53 -10.23
C ARG A 84 0.14 13.98 -10.12
N SER A 85 -0.40 14.73 -9.15
CA SER A 85 -0.13 16.18 -8.99
C SER A 85 -0.27 16.63 -7.54
N LEU A 86 0.33 17.79 -7.20
CA LEU A 86 0.16 18.42 -5.89
C LEU A 86 -1.31 18.72 -5.57
N LYS A 87 -2.10 19.11 -6.57
CA LYS A 87 -3.54 19.35 -6.39
C LYS A 87 -4.31 18.11 -5.96
N GLU A 88 -3.92 16.93 -6.46
CA GLU A 88 -4.55 15.67 -6.06
C GLU A 88 -4.08 15.24 -4.68
N ILE A 89 -2.84 15.52 -4.30
CA ILE A 89 -2.35 15.32 -2.93
C ILE A 89 -3.15 16.21 -1.97
N GLU A 90 -3.23 17.51 -2.24
CA GLU A 90 -4.00 18.48 -1.45
C GLU A 90 -5.48 18.05 -1.34
N PHE A 91 -6.06 17.60 -2.44
CA PHE A 91 -7.42 17.08 -2.47
C PHE A 91 -7.61 15.93 -1.48
N TRP A 92 -6.75 14.90 -1.51
CA TRP A 92 -6.86 13.78 -0.57
C TRP A 92 -6.60 14.18 0.88
N LYS A 93 -5.63 15.08 1.12
CA LYS A 93 -5.37 15.64 2.45
C LYS A 93 -6.58 16.42 2.98
N SER A 94 -7.26 17.20 2.13
CA SER A 94 -8.50 17.91 2.50
C SER A 94 -9.67 16.99 2.85
N LYS A 95 -9.65 15.72 2.39
CA LYS A 95 -10.62 14.68 2.74
C LYS A 95 -10.29 13.94 4.04
N GLY A 96 -9.25 14.37 4.76
CA GLY A 96 -8.85 13.78 6.03
C GLY A 96 -8.07 12.48 5.90
N VAL A 97 -7.47 12.20 4.72
CA VAL A 97 -6.57 11.07 4.53
C VAL A 97 -5.26 11.34 5.26
N ASP A 98 -4.82 10.38 6.08
CA ASP A 98 -3.61 10.55 6.90
C ASP A 98 -2.34 10.49 6.07
N ARG A 99 -2.27 9.55 5.10
CA ARG A 99 -1.11 9.34 4.23
C ARG A 99 -1.52 9.20 2.77
N VAL A 100 -0.77 9.83 1.87
CA VAL A 100 -0.96 9.78 0.41
C VAL A 100 0.18 9.02 -0.23
N ILE A 101 -0.14 8.04 -1.09
CA ILE A 101 0.82 7.13 -1.69
C ILE A 101 1.06 7.51 -3.15
N LEU A 102 2.31 7.79 -3.50
CA LEU A 102 2.75 8.20 -4.82
C LEU A 102 3.53 7.07 -5.49
N GLY A 103 2.95 6.41 -6.48
CA GLY A 103 3.62 5.36 -7.27
C GLY A 103 4.28 5.94 -8.52
N THR A 104 3.55 5.97 -9.63
CA THR A 104 4.05 6.45 -10.94
C THR A 104 4.68 7.84 -10.85
N LEU A 105 4.14 8.75 -10.05
CA LEU A 105 4.67 10.09 -9.88
C LEU A 105 6.09 10.09 -9.31
N ALA A 106 6.40 9.20 -8.37
CA ALA A 106 7.74 9.07 -7.80
C ALA A 106 8.79 8.66 -8.85
N VAL A 107 8.38 7.91 -9.86
CA VAL A 107 9.25 7.50 -10.98
C VAL A 107 9.36 8.59 -12.04
N SER A 108 8.23 9.20 -12.43
CA SER A 108 8.17 10.13 -13.56
C SER A 108 8.60 11.55 -13.20
N ASN A 109 8.33 12.00 -11.98
CA ASN A 109 8.64 13.36 -11.54
C ASN A 109 9.02 13.41 -10.04
N PRO A 110 10.24 12.99 -9.67
CA PRO A 110 10.70 12.99 -8.27
C PRO A 110 10.67 14.38 -7.60
N SER A 111 10.84 15.46 -8.36
CA SER A 111 10.83 16.83 -7.81
C SER A 111 9.46 17.22 -7.23
N VAL A 112 8.37 16.73 -7.82
CA VAL A 112 7.03 16.93 -7.27
C VAL A 112 6.85 16.19 -5.94
N VAL A 113 7.49 15.03 -5.77
CA VAL A 113 7.48 14.31 -4.47
C VAL A 113 8.22 15.12 -3.41
N GLN A 114 9.40 15.67 -3.74
CA GLN A 114 10.15 16.52 -2.83
C GLN A 114 9.36 17.77 -2.42
N GLU A 115 8.67 18.40 -3.38
CA GLU A 115 7.80 19.53 -3.11
C GLU A 115 6.60 19.13 -2.24
N ALA A 116 5.98 17.99 -2.52
CA ALA A 116 4.88 17.46 -1.72
C ALA A 116 5.28 17.24 -0.25
N CYS A 117 6.47 16.68 0.01
CA CYS A 117 6.99 16.46 1.36
C CYS A 117 7.28 17.77 2.11
N ARG A 118 7.51 18.87 1.41
CA ARG A 118 7.65 20.20 2.05
C ARG A 118 6.32 20.85 2.41
N LEU A 119 5.26 20.50 1.68
CA LEU A 119 3.94 21.10 1.82
C LEU A 119 2.98 20.28 2.68
N PHE A 120 3.19 18.97 2.75
CA PHE A 120 2.26 18.04 3.38
C PHE A 120 3.01 16.97 4.18
N ASP A 121 2.51 16.65 5.36
CA ASP A 121 2.91 15.45 6.10
C ASP A 121 2.27 14.20 5.50
N GLY A 122 2.83 13.02 5.77
CA GLY A 122 2.24 11.75 5.38
C GLY A 122 2.34 11.47 3.88
N ILE A 123 3.47 11.78 3.26
CA ILE A 123 3.76 11.43 1.86
C ILE A 123 4.53 10.11 1.84
N LEU A 124 3.94 9.11 1.21
CA LEU A 124 4.57 7.82 0.95
C LEU A 124 4.90 7.66 -0.53
N ILE A 125 5.93 6.90 -0.82
CA ILE A 125 6.19 6.41 -2.18
C ILE A 125 5.93 4.91 -2.27
N ALA A 126 5.33 4.47 -3.38
CA ALA A 126 5.18 3.05 -3.71
C ALA A 126 6.23 2.65 -4.76
N LEU A 127 7.03 1.66 -4.41
CA LEU A 127 8.03 1.04 -5.28
C LEU A 127 7.58 -0.40 -5.59
N ASP A 128 6.74 -0.51 -6.59
CA ASP A 128 6.21 -1.78 -7.07
C ASP A 128 7.25 -2.41 -7.99
N SER A 129 7.87 -3.50 -7.54
CA SER A 129 9.07 -4.07 -8.17
C SER A 129 8.75 -5.33 -8.97
N ARG A 130 9.31 -5.39 -10.17
CA ARG A 130 9.39 -6.59 -10.99
C ARG A 130 10.85 -6.76 -11.43
N SER A 131 11.47 -7.87 -11.04
CA SER A 131 12.90 -8.16 -11.34
C SER A 131 13.85 -6.98 -11.00
N ASN A 132 13.69 -6.41 -9.78
CA ASN A 132 14.44 -5.25 -9.26
C ASN A 132 14.26 -3.92 -10.04
N LYS A 133 13.29 -3.83 -10.92
CA LYS A 133 12.91 -2.59 -11.62
C LYS A 133 11.53 -2.12 -11.19
N VAL A 134 11.36 -0.80 -11.10
CA VAL A 134 10.08 -0.22 -10.66
C VAL A 134 9.08 -0.22 -11.80
N ALA A 135 7.89 -0.75 -11.53
CA ALA A 135 6.75 -0.70 -12.44
C ALA A 135 5.94 0.60 -12.24
N THR A 136 5.26 1.03 -13.29
CA THR A 136 4.47 2.26 -13.36
C THR A 136 3.16 2.02 -14.11
N ALA A 137 2.30 3.03 -14.13
CA ALA A 137 1.03 3.01 -14.85
C ALA A 137 0.12 1.81 -14.48
N GLY A 138 -0.04 1.56 -13.17
CA GLY A 138 -0.82 0.40 -12.69
C GLY A 138 -0.18 -0.93 -13.11
N TRP A 139 1.15 -1.00 -13.02
CA TRP A 139 2.01 -2.16 -13.31
C TRP A 139 2.07 -2.58 -14.80
N LYS A 140 1.49 -1.78 -15.69
CA LYS A 140 1.49 -2.05 -17.15
C LYS A 140 2.85 -1.84 -17.80
N THR A 141 3.68 -0.99 -17.22
CA THR A 141 5.00 -0.65 -17.75
C THR A 141 6.06 -0.87 -16.68
N THR A 142 7.17 -1.50 -17.03
CA THR A 142 8.36 -1.58 -16.15
C THR A 142 9.35 -0.51 -16.60
N SER A 143 9.74 0.36 -15.68
CA SER A 143 10.73 1.41 -15.94
C SER A 143 12.16 0.82 -16.00
N ASN A 144 13.12 1.61 -16.49
CA ASN A 144 14.53 1.23 -16.42
C ASN A 144 15.18 1.56 -15.07
N LYS A 145 14.43 2.18 -14.13
CA LYS A 145 14.98 2.57 -12.83
C LYS A 145 15.07 1.36 -11.90
N ASN A 146 16.23 1.18 -11.30
CA ASN A 146 16.45 0.21 -10.25
C ASN A 146 15.69 0.63 -9.00
N THR A 147 15.04 -0.32 -8.33
CA THR A 147 14.21 -0.05 -7.14
C THR A 147 15.02 0.55 -5.99
N LEU A 148 16.22 0.02 -5.74
CA LEU A 148 17.08 0.49 -4.65
C LEU A 148 17.63 1.89 -4.92
N ASP A 149 18.09 2.15 -6.15
CA ASP A 149 18.64 3.46 -6.53
C ASP A 149 17.55 4.54 -6.44
N LEU A 150 16.32 4.21 -6.85
CA LEU A 150 15.20 5.13 -6.73
C LEU A 150 14.84 5.38 -5.26
N ALA A 151 14.81 4.35 -4.42
CA ALA A 151 14.55 4.50 -2.99
C ALA A 151 15.56 5.46 -2.34
N LYS A 152 16.85 5.25 -2.59
CA LYS A 152 17.95 6.11 -2.08
C LYS A 152 17.84 7.56 -2.54
N SER A 153 17.31 7.82 -3.73
CA SER A 153 17.13 9.19 -4.22
C SER A 153 16.10 10.01 -3.46
N PHE A 154 15.31 9.38 -2.58
CA PHE A 154 14.34 10.05 -1.71
C PHE A 154 14.80 10.18 -0.25
N GLU A 155 16.01 9.72 0.09
CA GLU A 155 16.56 10.02 1.40
C GLU A 155 16.68 11.52 1.60
N ASP A 156 16.44 11.99 2.81
CA ASP A 156 16.42 13.42 3.19
C ASP A 156 15.33 14.29 2.50
N CYS A 157 14.41 13.67 1.74
CA CYS A 157 13.30 14.38 1.10
C CYS A 157 12.08 14.58 2.01
N GLY A 158 12.03 13.92 3.16
CA GLY A 158 10.87 13.97 4.06
C GLY A 158 9.76 12.97 3.71
N VAL A 159 10.08 11.91 2.95
CA VAL A 159 9.15 10.79 2.69
C VAL A 159 8.91 10.02 3.99
N ASP A 160 7.65 9.84 4.37
CA ASP A 160 7.24 9.18 5.62
C ASP A 160 7.58 7.68 5.65
N ALA A 161 7.32 6.98 4.52
CA ALA A 161 7.67 5.58 4.35
C ALA A 161 7.69 5.17 2.87
N ILE A 162 8.37 4.06 2.58
CA ILE A 162 8.37 3.39 1.29
C ILE A 162 7.51 2.14 1.38
N ILE A 163 6.49 2.02 0.54
CA ILE A 163 5.78 0.76 0.33
C ILE A 163 6.52 0.00 -0.76
N PHE A 164 7.05 -1.17 -0.40
CA PHE A 164 7.73 -2.06 -1.34
C PHE A 164 6.85 -3.26 -1.66
N THR A 165 6.43 -3.40 -2.92
CA THR A 165 5.61 -4.51 -3.41
C THR A 165 6.38 -5.36 -4.40
N ASP A 166 6.48 -6.67 -4.14
CA ASP A 166 6.88 -7.64 -5.17
C ASP A 166 5.64 -8.03 -5.99
N ILE A 167 5.56 -7.51 -7.23
CA ILE A 167 4.42 -7.73 -8.13
C ILE A 167 4.25 -9.21 -8.48
N ASP A 168 5.34 -9.96 -8.62
CA ASP A 168 5.29 -11.37 -9.02
C ASP A 168 4.75 -12.28 -7.90
N ARG A 169 4.57 -11.73 -6.70
CA ARG A 169 3.96 -12.41 -5.54
C ARG A 169 2.60 -11.85 -5.16
N ASP A 170 2.28 -10.62 -5.60
CA ASP A 170 1.04 -9.96 -5.20
C ASP A 170 -0.21 -10.72 -5.67
N GLY A 171 -1.17 -10.88 -4.76
CA GLY A 171 -2.38 -11.65 -4.99
C GLY A 171 -2.20 -13.16 -5.14
N LEU A 172 -0.97 -13.70 -5.05
CA LEU A 172 -0.67 -15.13 -5.25
C LEU A 172 -0.46 -15.92 -3.96
N MET A 173 -0.39 -15.26 -2.80
CA MET A 173 -0.18 -15.91 -1.49
C MET A 173 1.08 -16.81 -1.46
N LYS A 174 2.19 -16.31 -2.00
CA LYS A 174 3.48 -17.03 -2.07
C LYS A 174 4.44 -16.67 -0.94
N GLY A 175 3.99 -15.90 0.04
CA GLY A 175 4.79 -15.26 1.07
C GLY A 175 5.44 -13.95 0.57
N LEU A 176 5.72 -13.03 1.50
CA LEU A 176 6.47 -11.81 1.22
C LEU A 176 7.85 -12.15 0.66
N ASN A 177 8.35 -11.35 -0.29
CA ASN A 177 9.74 -11.46 -0.72
C ASN A 177 10.69 -10.89 0.36
N SER A 178 10.93 -11.70 1.39
CA SER A 178 11.70 -11.29 2.57
C SER A 178 13.11 -10.82 2.22
N ASP A 179 13.78 -11.48 1.26
CA ASP A 179 15.14 -11.12 0.88
C ASP A 179 15.21 -9.75 0.18
N ALA A 180 14.29 -9.49 -0.76
CA ALA A 180 14.27 -8.21 -1.46
C ALA A 180 13.80 -7.09 -0.52
N THR A 181 12.79 -7.35 0.32
CA THR A 181 12.29 -6.39 1.32
C THR A 181 13.38 -6.05 2.35
N LYS A 182 14.09 -7.07 2.84
CA LYS A 182 15.20 -6.87 3.78
C LYS A 182 16.33 -6.04 3.17
N ARG A 183 16.77 -6.40 1.95
CA ARG A 183 17.82 -5.64 1.25
C ARG A 183 17.44 -4.17 1.10
N LEU A 184 16.19 -3.87 0.75
CA LEU A 184 15.72 -2.49 0.66
C LEU A 184 15.76 -1.81 2.03
N SER A 185 15.13 -2.43 3.04
CA SER A 185 15.04 -1.89 4.40
C SER A 185 16.41 -1.63 5.04
N ASP A 186 17.38 -2.53 4.80
CA ASP A 186 18.77 -2.36 5.31
C ASP A 186 19.57 -1.28 4.54
N SER A 187 19.09 -0.84 3.39
CA SER A 187 19.84 0.05 2.49
C SER A 187 19.38 1.50 2.50
N VAL A 188 18.26 1.80 3.18
CA VAL A 188 17.68 3.15 3.28
C VAL A 188 17.36 3.49 4.73
N SER A 189 17.38 4.79 5.06
CA SER A 189 16.96 5.30 6.38
C SER A 189 15.44 5.49 6.46
N ILE A 190 14.77 5.59 5.31
CA ILE A 190 13.32 5.75 5.22
C ILE A 190 12.62 4.46 5.70
N PRO A 191 11.62 4.53 6.60
CA PRO A 191 10.84 3.37 7.01
C PRO A 191 10.25 2.59 5.83
N VAL A 192 10.33 1.26 5.84
CA VAL A 192 9.83 0.40 4.75
C VAL A 192 8.62 -0.39 5.22
N ILE A 193 7.57 -0.41 4.40
CA ILE A 193 6.36 -1.24 4.55
C ILE A 193 6.43 -2.34 3.50
N GLY A 194 6.43 -3.60 3.93
CA GLY A 194 6.44 -4.75 3.02
C GLY A 194 5.05 -5.06 2.48
N SER A 195 4.97 -5.34 1.17
CA SER A 195 3.71 -5.66 0.47
C SER A 195 3.90 -6.76 -0.57
N GLY A 196 2.80 -7.44 -0.88
CA GLY A 196 2.74 -8.49 -1.91
C GLY A 196 3.09 -9.89 -1.40
N GLY A 197 2.09 -10.76 -1.41
CA GLY A 197 2.27 -12.19 -1.21
C GLY A 197 2.04 -12.75 0.19
N ILE A 198 1.81 -11.95 1.24
CA ILE A 198 1.49 -12.47 2.58
C ILE A 198 0.46 -13.61 2.47
N ASN A 199 0.74 -14.76 3.09
CA ASN A 199 -0.04 -15.98 2.90
C ASN A 199 -0.52 -16.63 4.21
N GLY A 200 -0.12 -16.14 5.37
CA GLY A 200 -0.58 -16.68 6.65
C GLY A 200 0.30 -16.29 7.83
N PRO A 201 -0.01 -16.83 9.04
CA PRO A 201 0.67 -16.50 10.28
C PRO A 201 2.17 -16.81 10.26
N GLU A 202 2.56 -18.00 9.81
CA GLU A 202 3.97 -18.42 9.74
C GLU A 202 4.82 -17.45 8.88
N ASN A 203 4.23 -16.91 7.81
CA ASN A 203 4.93 -15.94 6.98
C ASN A 203 5.13 -14.62 7.74
N LEU A 204 4.15 -14.15 8.52
CA LEU A 204 4.30 -12.96 9.35
C LEU A 204 5.34 -13.15 10.46
N GLU A 205 5.36 -14.30 11.12
CA GLU A 205 6.38 -14.64 12.14
C GLU A 205 7.78 -14.60 11.52
N ASN A 206 7.92 -15.20 10.32
CA ASN A 206 9.20 -15.18 9.59
C ASN A 206 9.62 -13.75 9.20
N VAL A 207 8.68 -12.91 8.71
CA VAL A 207 8.93 -11.51 8.40
C VAL A 207 9.38 -10.75 9.65
N LYS A 208 8.64 -10.84 10.76
CA LYS A 208 8.99 -10.17 12.03
C LYS A 208 10.38 -10.58 12.51
N LYS A 209 10.71 -11.86 12.46
CA LYS A 209 12.00 -12.41 12.90
C LYS A 209 13.17 -11.92 12.03
N ASN A 210 13.01 -11.94 10.72
CA ASN A 210 14.12 -11.72 9.78
C ASN A 210 14.28 -10.25 9.36
N ILE A 211 13.22 -9.43 9.50
CA ILE A 211 13.20 -8.02 9.13
C ILE A 211 12.55 -7.19 10.24
N PRO A 212 13.16 -7.17 11.45
CA PRO A 212 12.54 -6.53 12.63
C PRO A 212 12.36 -5.01 12.47
N ASN A 213 13.12 -4.38 11.56
CA ASN A 213 13.10 -2.93 11.33
C ASN A 213 12.03 -2.47 10.34
N LEU A 214 11.16 -3.38 9.84
CA LEU A 214 10.04 -2.95 9.01
C LEU A 214 9.08 -2.07 9.82
N GLU A 215 8.64 -0.99 9.20
CA GLU A 215 7.57 -0.15 9.73
C GLU A 215 6.26 -0.94 9.83
N GLY A 216 5.98 -1.79 8.84
CA GLY A 216 4.83 -2.66 8.84
C GLY A 216 4.71 -3.55 7.62
N VAL A 217 3.58 -4.26 7.55
CA VAL A 217 3.23 -5.14 6.43
C VAL A 217 1.81 -4.89 5.96
N ILE A 218 1.60 -4.92 4.64
CA ILE A 218 0.30 -4.84 4.01
C ILE A 218 -0.16 -6.26 3.69
N ALA A 219 -1.38 -6.61 4.12
CA ALA A 219 -2.02 -7.86 3.77
C ALA A 219 -3.40 -7.61 3.17
N GLY A 220 -3.68 -8.30 2.07
CA GLY A 220 -4.95 -8.23 1.38
C GLY A 220 -5.57 -9.62 1.27
N LYS A 221 -5.27 -10.36 0.21
CA LYS A 221 -5.92 -11.62 -0.14
C LYS A 221 -5.95 -12.64 0.99
N ALA A 222 -4.89 -12.76 1.78
CA ALA A 222 -4.82 -13.68 2.90
C ALA A 222 -5.92 -13.45 3.96
N ILE A 223 -6.32 -12.18 4.18
CA ILE A 223 -7.42 -11.84 5.08
C ILE A 223 -8.75 -12.31 4.49
N TYR A 224 -9.03 -11.95 3.24
CA TYR A 224 -10.29 -12.26 2.58
C TYR A 224 -10.52 -13.73 2.33
N THR A 225 -9.47 -14.54 2.18
CA THR A 225 -9.55 -16.00 2.05
C THR A 225 -9.59 -16.72 3.39
N GLY A 226 -9.43 -16.00 4.51
CA GLY A 226 -9.36 -16.58 5.85
C GLY A 226 -8.03 -17.28 6.17
N ALA A 227 -7.03 -17.20 5.30
CA ALA A 227 -5.69 -17.76 5.55
C ALA A 227 -4.91 -17.00 6.63
N LEU A 228 -5.30 -15.74 6.89
CA LEU A 228 -4.75 -14.92 7.96
C LEU A 228 -5.89 -14.21 8.70
N ARG A 229 -6.06 -14.51 9.98
CA ARG A 229 -6.97 -13.79 10.85
C ARG A 229 -6.31 -12.52 11.35
N ILE A 230 -7.08 -11.43 11.41
CA ILE A 230 -6.54 -10.11 11.79
C ILE A 230 -6.01 -10.11 13.22
N GLU A 231 -6.77 -10.68 14.15
CA GLU A 231 -6.38 -10.74 15.57
C GLU A 231 -5.05 -11.51 15.76
N GLU A 232 -4.86 -12.56 14.95
CA GLU A 232 -3.62 -13.33 14.93
C GLU A 232 -2.46 -12.52 14.35
N ALA A 233 -2.68 -11.81 13.23
CA ALA A 233 -1.70 -10.92 12.65
C ALA A 233 -1.26 -9.83 13.63
N LEU A 234 -2.23 -9.18 14.29
CA LEU A 234 -1.96 -8.16 15.31
C LEU A 234 -1.17 -8.72 16.49
N ARG A 235 -1.52 -9.93 16.96
CA ARG A 235 -0.79 -10.61 18.03
C ARG A 235 0.66 -10.92 17.64
N ILE A 236 0.89 -11.42 16.42
CA ILE A 236 2.24 -11.73 15.91
C ILE A 236 3.08 -10.46 15.78
N LEU A 237 2.52 -9.38 15.26
CA LEU A 237 3.24 -8.14 14.97
C LEU A 237 3.37 -7.21 16.18
N LYS A 238 2.62 -7.45 17.26
CA LYS A 238 2.77 -6.73 18.53
C LYS A 238 4.14 -7.03 19.12
N ASP A 239 4.79 -6.00 19.68
CA ASP A 239 6.09 -6.11 20.36
C ASP A 239 6.00 -6.88 21.68
#